data_a52560b7a9693a488d03f582023a6da1
#
_entry.id   a52560b7a9693a488d03f582023a6da1
#
_cell.length_a   1.000
_cell.length_b   1.000
_cell.length_c   1.000
_cell.angle_alpha   90.00
_cell.angle_beta   90.00
_cell.angle_gamma   90.00
#
_symmetry.space_group_name_H-M   'P 1'
#
loop_
_entity.id
_entity.type
_entity.pdbx_description
1 polymer ?
#
loop_
_entity_poly.entity_id
_entity_poly.type
_entity_poly.pdbx_seq_one_letter_code
_entity_poly.pdbx_strand_id
1 'polypeptide(L)'
;MEVQGIAKRGDKPIAGAMVVLVPANPEGNRDLFRRDQSDQDGTFTLRNVVPGSYTVVAIEGGWDLNWSEPGIIAVYAKHGQTIDIGSDKPVNLPRPVEVQPK
;
A
#
# COMPACT_ATOMS: atom_id res chain seq x y z
N MET A 1 -0.26 -9.04 -11.48
CA MET A 1 0.95 -8.18 -11.39
C MET A 1 1.38 -8.06 -9.94
N GLU A 2 2.66 -7.78 -9.72
CA GLU A 2 3.19 -7.51 -8.38
C GLU A 2 3.64 -6.06 -8.28
N VAL A 3 3.47 -5.49 -7.09
CA VAL A 3 3.98 -4.15 -6.76
C VAL A 3 4.92 -4.31 -5.57
N GLN A 4 6.16 -3.92 -5.74
CA GLN A 4 7.20 -4.04 -4.73
C GLN A 4 7.67 -2.67 -4.27
N GLY A 5 8.03 -2.57 -3.02
CA GLY A 5 8.53 -1.32 -2.47
C GLY A 5 9.11 -1.50 -1.10
N ILE A 6 9.41 -0.39 -0.46
CA ILE A 6 9.96 -0.35 0.88
C ILE A 6 9.19 0.66 1.73
N ALA A 7 8.88 0.27 2.97
CA ALA A 7 8.21 1.13 3.93
C ALA A 7 9.25 1.72 4.87
N LYS A 8 9.25 3.04 4.99
CA LYS A 8 10.23 3.76 5.82
C LYS A 8 9.55 4.84 6.65
N ARG A 9 10.15 5.15 7.79
CA ARG A 9 9.87 6.38 8.53
C ARG A 9 11.11 7.23 8.48
N GLY A 10 11.07 8.33 7.71
CA GLY A 10 12.27 9.07 7.37
C GLY A 10 13.22 8.17 6.60
N ASP A 11 14.44 8.00 7.10
CA ASP A 11 15.45 7.15 6.47
C ASP A 11 15.46 5.71 7.01
N LYS A 12 14.59 5.39 7.96
CA LYS A 12 14.61 4.08 8.61
C LYS A 12 13.58 3.13 8.01
N PRO A 13 14.02 1.96 7.49
CA PRO A 13 13.07 0.91 7.13
C PRO A 13 12.27 0.45 8.36
N ILE A 14 10.98 0.22 8.17
CA ILE A 14 10.09 -0.19 9.25
C ILE A 14 9.56 -1.59 8.96
N ALA A 15 9.84 -2.51 9.87
CA ALA A 15 9.29 -3.87 9.81
C ALA A 15 7.89 -3.89 10.40
N GLY A 16 7.05 -4.77 9.89
CA GLY A 16 5.73 -5.03 10.48
C GLY A 16 4.67 -3.99 10.17
N ALA A 17 4.94 -3.05 9.29
CA ALA A 17 3.91 -2.09 8.86
C ALA A 17 2.88 -2.78 7.97
N MET A 18 1.62 -2.40 8.12
CA MET A 18 0.58 -2.86 7.21
C MET A 18 0.62 -1.99 5.95
N VAL A 19 0.88 -2.62 4.80
CA VAL A 19 0.92 -1.92 3.51
C VAL A 19 -0.36 -2.26 2.76
N VAL A 20 -1.09 -1.23 2.35
CA VAL A 20 -2.38 -1.41 1.67
C VAL A 20 -2.32 -0.74 0.31
N LEU A 21 -2.80 -1.46 -0.69
CA LEU A 21 -3.02 -0.93 -2.04
C LEU A 21 -4.48 -0.53 -2.14
N VAL A 22 -4.73 0.76 -2.33
CA VAL A 22 -6.07 1.34 -2.34
C VAL A 22 -6.41 1.74 -3.78
N PRO A 23 -7.48 1.17 -4.38
CA PRO A 23 -7.86 1.56 -5.74
C PRO A 23 -8.31 3.02 -5.79
N ALA A 24 -8.14 3.67 -6.95
CA ALA A 24 -8.48 5.08 -7.13
C ALA A 24 -9.94 5.39 -6.82
N ASN A 25 -10.83 4.45 -7.13
CA ASN A 25 -12.25 4.54 -6.78
C ASN A 25 -12.56 3.41 -5.79
N PRO A 26 -12.24 3.60 -4.49
CA PRO A 26 -12.30 2.48 -3.55
C PRO A 26 -13.73 1.97 -3.31
N GLU A 27 -14.72 2.85 -3.36
CA GLU A 27 -16.11 2.41 -3.25
C GLU A 27 -16.52 1.67 -4.52
N GLY A 28 -17.08 0.49 -4.36
CA GLY A 28 -17.45 -0.35 -5.48
C GLY A 28 -16.31 -1.20 -6.03
N ASN A 29 -15.09 -1.03 -5.51
CA ASN A 29 -13.91 -1.77 -5.97
C ASN A 29 -13.15 -2.42 -4.81
N ARG A 30 -13.88 -2.89 -3.80
CA ARG A 30 -13.26 -3.51 -2.62
C ARG A 30 -12.44 -4.74 -2.96
N ASP A 31 -12.78 -5.44 -4.02
CA ASP A 31 -12.06 -6.63 -4.48
C ASP A 31 -10.70 -6.30 -5.09
N LEU A 32 -10.41 -5.03 -5.36
CA LEU A 32 -9.12 -4.60 -5.90
C LEU A 32 -8.10 -4.22 -4.84
N PHE A 33 -8.51 -4.13 -3.58
CA PHE A 33 -7.57 -3.88 -2.47
C PHE A 33 -6.62 -5.05 -2.32
N ARG A 34 -5.36 -4.74 -1.98
CA ARG A 34 -4.35 -5.74 -1.64
C ARG A 34 -3.60 -5.28 -0.39
N ARG A 35 -3.00 -6.23 0.30
CA ARG A 35 -2.33 -5.95 1.57
C ARG A 35 -1.10 -6.83 1.71
N ASP A 36 -0.07 -6.29 2.34
CA ASP A 36 1.10 -7.05 2.74
C ASP A 36 1.66 -6.44 4.03
N GLN A 37 2.52 -7.18 4.68
CA GLN A 37 3.27 -6.72 5.85
C GLN A 37 4.72 -6.50 5.45
N SER A 38 5.29 -5.35 5.81
CA SER A 38 6.70 -5.12 5.53
C SER A 38 7.57 -6.05 6.37
N ASP A 39 8.66 -6.54 5.80
CA ASP A 39 9.57 -7.46 6.47
C ASP A 39 10.67 -6.69 7.23
N GLN A 40 11.73 -7.40 7.66
CA GLN A 40 12.75 -6.84 8.55
C GLN A 40 13.49 -5.65 7.93
N ASP A 41 13.66 -5.63 6.62
CA ASP A 41 14.31 -4.52 5.93
C ASP A 41 13.31 -3.54 5.31
N GLY A 42 12.05 -3.63 5.71
CA GLY A 42 10.99 -2.72 5.29
C GLY A 42 10.38 -3.05 3.94
N THR A 43 10.87 -4.07 3.24
CA THR A 43 10.37 -4.40 1.91
C THR A 43 9.01 -5.08 1.98
N PHE A 44 8.21 -4.88 0.93
CA PHE A 44 6.91 -5.53 0.80
C PHE A 44 6.65 -5.88 -0.66
N THR A 45 5.73 -6.83 -0.86
CA THR A 45 5.28 -7.24 -2.19
C THR A 45 3.76 -7.39 -2.16
N LEU A 46 3.09 -6.57 -2.96
CA LEU A 46 1.65 -6.67 -3.14
C LEU A 46 1.41 -7.55 -4.37
N ARG A 47 0.67 -8.64 -4.20
CA ARG A 47 0.52 -9.68 -5.22
C ARG A 47 -0.86 -9.66 -5.87
N ASN A 48 -0.94 -10.23 -7.05
CA ASN A 48 -2.20 -10.39 -7.78
C ASN A 48 -2.91 -9.06 -8.02
N VAL A 49 -2.14 -8.02 -8.32
CA VAL A 49 -2.68 -6.69 -8.54
C VAL A 49 -3.29 -6.61 -9.93
N VAL A 50 -4.53 -6.16 -9.98
CA VAL A 50 -5.23 -5.91 -11.24
C VAL A 50 -4.75 -4.57 -11.80
N PRO A 51 -4.46 -4.46 -13.11
CA PRO A 51 -4.04 -3.17 -13.68
C PRO A 51 -5.04 -2.06 -13.38
N GLY A 52 -4.52 -0.86 -13.10
CA GLY A 52 -5.33 0.30 -12.76
C GLY A 52 -4.54 1.33 -11.98
N SER A 53 -5.24 2.32 -11.47
CA SER A 53 -4.66 3.40 -10.68
C SER A 53 -4.93 3.15 -9.19
N TYR A 54 -3.89 3.34 -8.38
CA TYR A 54 -3.93 3.00 -6.95
C TYR A 54 -3.17 4.03 -6.12
N THR A 55 -3.39 3.96 -4.82
CA THR A 55 -2.57 4.64 -3.81
C THR A 55 -2.03 3.59 -2.86
N VAL A 56 -0.74 3.63 -2.58
CA VAL A 56 -0.09 2.73 -1.62
C VAL A 56 0.11 3.48 -0.31
N VAL A 57 -0.34 2.88 0.79
CA VAL A 57 -0.15 3.44 2.15
C VAL A 57 0.52 2.39 3.02
N ALA A 58 1.28 2.87 4.01
CA ALA A 58 1.87 2.01 5.03
C ALA A 58 1.48 2.56 6.40
N ILE A 59 0.99 1.69 7.28
CA ILE A 59 0.42 2.11 8.56
C ILE A 59 1.04 1.28 9.67
N GLU A 60 1.67 1.95 10.63
CA GLU A 60 2.23 1.29 11.80
C GLU A 60 1.10 0.89 12.75
N GLY A 61 1.07 -0.38 13.13
CA GLY A 61 0.04 -0.87 14.04
C GLY A 61 -1.35 -0.94 13.43
N GLY A 62 -1.45 -0.93 12.11
CA GLY A 62 -2.73 -0.85 11.42
C GLY A 62 -3.51 -2.16 11.29
N TRP A 63 -3.00 -3.26 11.86
CA TRP A 63 -3.56 -4.59 11.60
C TRP A 63 -4.98 -4.79 12.14
N ASP A 64 -5.43 -3.99 13.09
CA ASP A 64 -6.78 -4.03 13.61
C ASP A 64 -7.74 -3.08 12.89
N LEU A 65 -7.26 -2.35 11.88
CA LEU A 65 -8.12 -1.49 11.07
C LEU A 65 -8.88 -2.33 10.04
N ASN A 66 -10.06 -1.87 9.69
CA ASN A 66 -10.80 -2.44 8.57
C ASN A 66 -10.20 -1.87 7.28
N TRP A 67 -9.11 -2.49 6.83
CA TRP A 67 -8.22 -1.96 5.81
C TRP A 67 -8.84 -1.85 4.42
N SER A 68 -9.92 -2.56 4.15
CA SER A 68 -10.63 -2.50 2.86
C SER A 68 -11.91 -1.67 2.94
N GLU A 69 -12.14 -0.98 4.03
CA GLU A 69 -13.28 -0.07 4.18
C GLU A 69 -12.89 1.31 3.69
N PRO A 70 -13.51 1.82 2.59
CA PRO A 70 -13.09 3.10 2.02
C PRO A 70 -13.10 4.27 2.99
N GLY A 71 -14.09 4.35 3.87
CA GLY A 71 -14.17 5.44 4.84
C GLY A 71 -13.06 5.43 5.88
N ILE A 72 -12.58 4.24 6.23
CA ILE A 72 -11.49 4.08 7.19
C ILE A 72 -10.15 4.40 6.54
N ILE A 73 -9.90 3.81 5.37
CA ILE A 73 -8.59 3.92 4.72
C ILE A 73 -8.36 5.28 4.07
N ALA A 74 -9.41 6.03 3.75
CA ALA A 74 -9.29 7.32 3.06
C ALA A 74 -8.43 8.33 3.84
N VAL A 75 -8.47 8.27 5.17
CA VAL A 75 -7.67 9.15 6.03
C VAL A 75 -6.19 8.97 5.75
N TYR A 76 -5.76 7.72 5.55
CA TYR A 76 -4.36 7.38 5.30
C TYR A 76 -4.00 7.59 3.82
N ALA A 77 -4.94 7.37 2.92
CA ALA A 77 -4.70 7.49 1.48
C ALA A 77 -4.29 8.91 1.08
N LYS A 78 -4.68 9.92 1.84
CA LYS A 78 -4.30 11.31 1.58
C LYS A 78 -2.78 11.51 1.58
N HIS A 79 -2.05 10.68 2.30
CA HIS A 79 -0.60 10.78 2.45
C HIS A 79 0.12 9.60 1.79
N GLY A 80 -0.59 8.83 0.99
CA GLY A 80 -0.02 7.69 0.29
C GLY A 80 0.68 8.09 -1.00
N GLN A 81 1.29 7.10 -1.64
CA GLN A 81 1.94 7.27 -2.94
C GLN A 81 1.03 6.75 -4.04
N THR A 82 0.69 7.62 -5.00
CA THR A 82 -0.14 7.21 -6.14
C THR A 82 0.70 6.50 -7.18
N ILE A 83 0.10 5.51 -7.84
CA ILE A 83 0.78 4.73 -8.87
C ILE A 83 -0.23 4.20 -9.89
N ASP A 84 0.20 4.16 -11.16
CA ASP A 84 -0.54 3.52 -12.24
C ASP A 84 0.13 2.20 -12.58
N ILE A 85 -0.65 1.13 -12.65
CA ILE A 85 -0.15 -0.22 -12.88
C ILE A 85 -0.68 -0.73 -14.19
N GLY A 86 0.24 -1.04 -15.10
CA GLY A 86 -0.09 -1.67 -16.37
C GLY A 86 -0.16 -3.18 -16.26
N SER A 87 -0.39 -3.84 -17.39
CA SER A 87 -0.58 -5.29 -17.46
C SER A 87 0.66 -6.04 -17.93
N ASP A 88 1.74 -5.36 -18.23
CA ASP A 88 2.86 -5.95 -18.97
C ASP A 88 4.05 -6.36 -18.10
N LYS A 89 4.20 -5.81 -16.89
CA LYS A 89 5.33 -6.16 -16.03
C LYS A 89 5.11 -5.73 -14.59
N PRO A 90 5.81 -6.37 -13.63
CA PRO A 90 5.79 -5.94 -12.22
C PRO A 90 6.30 -4.51 -12.06
N VAL A 91 5.89 -3.88 -10.98
CA VAL A 91 6.24 -2.49 -10.69
C VAL A 91 7.05 -2.42 -9.41
N ASN A 92 8.17 -1.70 -9.47
CA ASN A 92 8.90 -1.28 -8.27
C ASN A 92 8.59 0.18 -8.03
N LEU A 93 8.12 0.50 -6.82
CA LEU A 93 7.78 1.88 -6.49
C LEU A 93 9.03 2.76 -6.55
N PRO A 94 8.93 3.95 -7.17
CA PRO A 94 10.10 4.81 -7.37
C PRO A 94 10.59 5.47 -6.08
N ARG A 95 9.75 5.54 -5.05
CA ARG A 95 10.08 6.16 -3.76
C ARG A 95 9.63 5.27 -2.62
N PRO A 96 10.31 5.34 -1.45
CA PRO A 96 9.80 4.66 -0.26
C PRO A 96 8.41 5.16 0.11
N VAL A 97 7.61 4.26 0.67
CA VAL A 97 6.30 4.63 1.20
C VAL A 97 6.48 5.05 2.66
N GLU A 98 6.05 6.25 2.99
CA GLU A 98 6.18 6.76 4.35
C GLU A 98 5.19 6.06 5.28
N VAL A 99 5.69 5.52 6.38
CA VAL A 99 4.87 4.84 7.37
C VAL A 99 4.14 5.86 8.22
N GLN A 100 2.83 5.73 8.30
CA GLN A 100 1.96 6.62 9.05
C GLN A 100 1.57 5.97 10.38
N PRO A 101 1.41 6.74 11.45
CA PRO A 101 0.85 6.20 12.69
C PRO A 101 -0.63 5.87 12.48
N LYS A 102 -1.05 4.86 13.18
CA LYS A 102 -2.46 4.45 13.18
C LYS A 102 -3.38 5.53 13.76
#